data_29485af879f85fece57b34350cc81581
#
_entry.id   29485af879f85fece57b34350cc81581
#
_cell.length_a   1.000
_cell.length_b   1.000
_cell.length_c   1.000
_cell.angle_alpha   90.00
_cell.angle_beta   90.00
_cell.angle_gamma   90.00
#
_symmetry.space_group_name_H-M   'P 1'
#
loop_
_entity.id
_entity.type
_entity.pdbx_description
1 polymer ?
#
loop_
_entity_poly.entity_id
_entity_poly.type
_entity_poly.pdbx_seq_one_letter_code
_entity_poly.pdbx_strand_id
1 'polypeptide(L)'
;MELWTIEHALCIIPSVIVFLLITILLNVLIGKKDLKIRMIPFQIVTIILLILELVKQVYSLSKGYNLYHIPLHFCSLLLFVMPAMAFYKGKYKDMVDSIACTCMMCLVMFMTIYPNLIYTVDNIRNYFNFSDNFIHFHTVSFHNLVIFAFILTIGLRLHTPNKKRYIIPLIVFIAIFALLAASFSQILQTNFANFYSCNIPPIENLRLSIIDSVGYVLGQLFYVFVLYCLHIVFVIGAYNLYLLIQKLYNKFIVSKSIIK
;
A
#
# COMPACT_ATOMS: atom_id res chain seq x y z
N MET A 1 -1.66 -21.94 7.88
CA MET A 1 -1.09 -20.59 8.05
C MET A 1 -2.20 -19.70 8.59
N GLU A 2 -2.01 -19.10 9.76
CA GLU A 2 -3.01 -18.20 10.34
C GLU A 2 -3.02 -16.89 9.58
N LEU A 3 -4.20 -16.42 9.18
CA LEU A 3 -4.37 -15.14 8.50
C LEU A 3 -4.00 -13.98 9.44
N TRP A 4 -4.48 -14.07 10.69
CA TRP A 4 -4.21 -13.14 11.78
C TRP A 4 -3.62 -13.87 12.96
N THR A 5 -2.66 -13.25 13.64
CA THR A 5 -2.15 -13.68 14.94
C THR A 5 -2.42 -12.61 15.99
N ILE A 6 -2.21 -12.96 17.27
CA ILE A 6 -2.37 -12.00 18.36
C ILE A 6 -1.39 -10.83 18.23
N GLU A 7 -0.17 -11.06 17.71
CA GLU A 7 0.83 -10.03 17.49
C GLU A 7 0.35 -9.01 16.45
N HIS A 8 -0.26 -9.47 15.34
CA HIS A 8 -0.85 -8.57 14.35
C HIS A 8 -1.95 -7.71 14.97
N ALA A 9 -2.85 -8.32 15.75
CA ALA A 9 -3.93 -7.59 16.42
C ALA A 9 -3.38 -6.54 17.40
N LEU A 10 -2.38 -6.89 18.21
CA LEU A 10 -1.75 -5.98 19.17
C LEU A 10 -0.92 -4.87 18.51
N CYS A 11 -0.43 -5.09 17.30
CA CYS A 11 0.31 -4.07 16.53
C CYS A 11 -0.64 -3.15 15.77
N ILE A 12 -1.59 -3.70 15.00
CA ILE A 12 -2.41 -2.94 14.06
C ILE A 12 -3.54 -2.19 14.77
N ILE A 13 -4.28 -2.86 15.67
CA ILE A 13 -5.49 -2.27 16.27
C ILE A 13 -5.17 -1.02 17.11
N PRO A 14 -4.20 -1.04 18.03
CA PRO A 14 -3.84 0.17 18.78
C PRO A 14 -3.32 1.28 17.86
N SER A 15 -2.52 0.93 16.84
CA SER A 15 -2.01 1.92 15.87
C SER A 15 -3.16 2.61 15.13
N VAL A 16 -4.13 1.86 14.64
CA VAL A 16 -5.31 2.41 13.96
C VAL A 16 -6.12 3.31 14.90
N ILE A 17 -6.34 2.91 16.16
CA ILE A 17 -7.04 3.73 17.15
C ILE A 17 -6.31 5.06 17.36
N VAL A 18 -5.00 5.04 17.58
CA VAL A 18 -4.18 6.24 17.74
C VAL A 18 -4.26 7.14 16.50
N PHE A 19 -4.15 6.58 15.30
CA PHE A 19 -4.23 7.33 14.05
C PHE A 19 -5.61 7.97 13.83
N LEU A 20 -6.69 7.27 14.20
CA LEU A 20 -8.04 7.82 14.17
C LEU A 20 -8.18 9.00 15.15
N LEU A 21 -7.70 8.86 16.39
CA LEU A 21 -7.74 9.92 17.39
C LEU A 21 -6.95 11.15 16.95
N ILE A 22 -5.74 10.96 16.42
CA ILE A 22 -4.93 12.05 15.86
C ILE A 22 -5.66 12.71 14.69
N THR A 23 -6.27 11.94 13.79
CA THR A 23 -6.98 12.48 12.64
C THR A 23 -8.24 13.24 13.04
N ILE A 24 -8.98 12.77 14.06
CA ILE A 24 -10.12 13.50 14.64
C ILE A 24 -9.66 14.83 15.22
N LEU A 25 -8.59 14.83 16.02
CA LEU A 25 -8.02 16.06 16.58
C LEU A 25 -7.59 17.04 15.46
N LEU A 26 -6.86 16.57 14.47
CA LEU A 26 -6.47 17.38 13.31
C LEU A 26 -7.70 17.93 12.56
N ASN A 27 -8.73 17.11 12.37
CA ASN A 27 -9.96 17.59 11.71
C ASN A 27 -10.67 18.69 12.51
N VAL A 28 -10.65 18.62 13.85
CA VAL A 28 -11.18 19.70 14.72
C VAL A 28 -10.34 20.97 14.54
N LEU A 29 -9.01 20.87 14.52
CA LEU A 29 -8.11 22.01 14.47
C LEU A 29 -8.04 22.67 13.08
N ILE A 30 -7.94 21.86 12.03
CA ILE A 30 -7.66 22.35 10.66
C ILE A 30 -8.69 21.91 9.61
N GLY A 31 -9.70 21.10 9.94
CA GLY A 31 -10.66 20.55 8.98
C GLY A 31 -11.49 21.59 8.23
N LYS A 32 -11.62 22.81 8.77
CA LYS A 32 -12.29 23.97 8.14
C LYS A 32 -11.33 24.88 7.36
N LYS A 33 -10.00 24.61 7.42
CA LYS A 33 -8.99 25.39 6.71
C LYS A 33 -8.90 24.98 5.24
N ASP A 34 -8.21 25.78 4.45
CA ASP A 34 -7.94 25.49 3.03
C ASP A 34 -7.25 24.14 2.85
N LEU A 35 -7.46 23.51 1.67
CA LEU A 35 -6.86 22.23 1.33
C LEU A 35 -5.33 22.22 1.52
N LYS A 36 -4.67 23.35 1.23
CA LYS A 36 -3.21 23.51 1.40
C LYS A 36 -2.78 23.24 2.85
N ILE A 37 -3.53 23.75 3.84
CA ILE A 37 -3.24 23.56 5.28
C ILE A 37 -3.59 22.12 5.69
N ARG A 38 -4.73 21.59 5.23
CA ARG A 38 -5.14 20.22 5.53
C ARG A 38 -4.20 19.16 4.96
N MET A 39 -3.47 19.47 3.89
CA MET A 39 -2.51 18.58 3.26
C MET A 39 -1.19 18.46 4.06
N ILE A 40 -0.86 19.40 4.94
CA ILE A 40 0.41 19.41 5.68
C ILE A 40 0.67 18.12 6.46
N PRO A 41 -0.28 17.56 7.25
CA PRO A 41 -0.04 16.30 7.94
C PRO A 41 0.29 15.14 7.01
N PHE A 42 -0.37 15.04 5.85
CA PHE A 42 -0.08 14.04 4.84
C PHE A 42 1.31 14.22 4.22
N GLN A 43 1.72 15.47 3.96
CA GLN A 43 3.07 15.80 3.47
C GLN A 43 4.14 15.36 4.47
N ILE A 44 3.93 15.62 5.77
CA ILE A 44 4.85 15.20 6.84
C ILE A 44 4.99 13.67 6.86
N VAL A 45 3.88 12.94 6.85
CA VAL A 45 3.90 11.47 6.82
C VAL A 45 4.63 10.96 5.56
N THR A 46 4.38 11.58 4.42
CA THR A 46 5.06 11.23 3.17
C THR A 46 6.57 11.44 3.25
N ILE A 47 7.03 12.54 3.82
CA ILE A 47 8.47 12.81 4.01
C ILE A 47 9.08 11.78 4.96
N ILE A 48 8.40 11.43 6.06
CA ILE A 48 8.87 10.40 7.00
C ILE A 48 9.02 9.06 6.28
N LEU A 49 8.06 8.66 5.43
CA LEU A 49 8.13 7.43 4.64
C LEU A 49 9.33 7.42 3.68
N LEU A 50 9.61 8.54 3.01
CA LEU A 50 10.77 8.66 2.12
C LEU A 50 12.09 8.56 2.89
N ILE A 51 12.17 9.18 4.07
CA ILE A 51 13.36 9.08 4.94
C ILE A 51 13.55 7.65 5.43
N LEU A 52 12.48 6.97 5.87
CA LEU A 52 12.54 5.56 6.28
C LEU A 52 13.06 4.66 5.16
N GLU A 53 12.57 4.85 3.94
CA GLU A 53 13.03 4.09 2.78
C GLU A 53 14.50 4.39 2.48
N LEU A 54 14.92 5.65 2.50
CA LEU A 54 16.31 6.03 2.28
C LEU A 54 17.23 5.37 3.30
N VAL A 55 16.87 5.41 4.59
CA VAL A 55 17.65 4.76 5.65
C VAL A 55 17.74 3.24 5.43
N LYS A 56 16.61 2.60 5.03
CA LYS A 56 16.60 1.16 4.69
C LYS A 56 17.56 0.86 3.54
N GLN A 57 17.56 1.68 2.49
CA GLN A 57 18.44 1.45 1.34
C GLN A 57 19.93 1.61 1.74
N VAL A 58 20.27 2.63 2.52
CA VAL A 58 21.63 2.82 3.06
C VAL A 58 22.04 1.64 3.96
N TYR A 59 21.16 1.22 4.86
CA TYR A 59 21.38 0.05 5.71
C TYR A 59 21.62 -1.21 4.87
N SER A 60 20.78 -1.46 3.85
CA SER A 60 20.94 -2.62 2.97
C SER A 60 22.26 -2.59 2.21
N LEU A 61 22.69 -1.44 1.71
CA LEU A 61 23.99 -1.25 1.05
C LEU A 61 25.15 -1.57 2.00
N SER A 62 25.07 -1.17 3.26
CA SER A 62 26.13 -1.43 4.26
C SER A 62 26.29 -2.90 4.66
N LYS A 63 25.25 -3.72 4.43
CA LYS A 63 25.21 -5.15 4.79
C LYS A 63 25.38 -6.11 3.60
N GLY A 64 25.75 -5.59 2.40
CA GLY A 64 25.75 -6.35 1.17
C GLY A 64 24.35 -6.43 0.58
N TYR A 65 24.06 -5.58 -0.40
CA TYR A 65 22.73 -5.29 -0.90
C TYR A 65 21.95 -6.55 -1.29
N ASN A 66 20.81 -6.78 -0.66
CA ASN A 66 19.88 -7.82 -1.06
C ASN A 66 18.95 -7.27 -2.17
N LEU A 67 18.91 -7.95 -3.31
CA LEU A 67 18.09 -7.56 -4.47
C LEU A 67 16.59 -7.46 -4.12
N TYR A 68 16.12 -8.22 -3.13
CA TYR A 68 14.76 -8.13 -2.62
C TYR A 68 14.39 -6.73 -2.09
N HIS A 69 15.38 -5.90 -1.73
CA HIS A 69 15.16 -4.54 -1.25
C HIS A 69 14.94 -3.51 -2.38
N ILE A 70 15.10 -3.90 -3.65
CA ILE A 70 14.73 -3.04 -4.78
C ILE A 70 13.24 -2.70 -4.68
N PRO A 71 12.84 -1.42 -4.86
CA PRO A 71 11.46 -0.98 -4.63
C PRO A 71 10.51 -1.37 -5.79
N LEU A 72 10.39 -2.68 -6.06
CA LEU A 72 9.51 -3.28 -7.06
C LEU A 72 8.38 -4.12 -6.44
N HIS A 73 8.21 -4.06 -5.12
CA HIS A 73 7.04 -4.61 -4.44
C HIS A 73 5.83 -3.70 -4.61
N PHE A 74 4.62 -4.25 -4.50
CA PHE A 74 3.40 -3.46 -4.64
C PHE A 74 3.33 -2.27 -3.65
N CYS A 75 3.78 -2.46 -2.41
CA CYS A 75 3.86 -1.41 -1.41
C CYS A 75 4.86 -0.30 -1.79
N SER A 76 5.89 -0.60 -2.56
CA SER A 76 6.88 0.38 -3.01
C SER A 76 6.33 1.39 -4.03
N LEU A 77 5.18 1.10 -4.68
CA LEU A 77 4.44 2.09 -5.47
C LEU A 77 4.13 3.35 -4.68
N LEU A 78 3.90 3.20 -3.38
CA LEU A 78 3.56 4.30 -2.48
C LEU A 78 4.70 5.31 -2.35
N LEU A 79 5.95 4.90 -2.54
CA LEU A 79 7.11 5.79 -2.59
C LEU A 79 7.07 6.78 -3.76
N PHE A 80 6.30 6.49 -4.79
CA PHE A 80 6.14 7.34 -5.97
C PHE A 80 4.81 8.11 -5.94
N VAL A 81 3.71 7.41 -5.65
CA VAL A 81 2.38 8.01 -5.76
C VAL A 81 2.03 8.91 -4.58
N MET A 82 2.54 8.63 -3.35
CA MET A 82 2.28 9.50 -2.20
C MET A 82 3.00 10.86 -2.32
N PRO A 83 4.30 10.94 -2.68
CA PRO A 83 4.94 12.23 -2.98
C PRO A 83 4.26 12.97 -4.14
N ALA A 84 3.84 12.25 -5.18
CA ALA A 84 3.07 12.86 -6.27
C ALA A 84 1.75 13.46 -5.75
N MET A 85 1.00 12.75 -4.91
CA MET A 85 -0.19 13.29 -4.25
C MET A 85 0.14 14.47 -3.33
N ALA A 86 1.22 14.42 -2.57
CA ALA A 86 1.59 15.45 -1.60
C ALA A 86 2.03 16.77 -2.25
N PHE A 87 2.74 16.71 -3.37
CA PHE A 87 3.50 17.87 -3.90
C PHE A 87 3.16 18.27 -5.33
N TYR A 88 2.59 17.38 -6.16
CA TYR A 88 2.21 17.73 -7.53
C TYR A 88 1.00 18.68 -7.57
N LYS A 89 1.10 19.75 -8.39
CA LYS A 89 0.08 20.81 -8.53
C LYS A 89 -0.41 21.00 -9.97
N GLY A 90 -0.06 20.08 -10.86
CA GLY A 90 -0.38 20.23 -12.30
C GLY A 90 -1.81 19.80 -12.64
N LYS A 91 -2.15 19.89 -13.92
CA LYS A 91 -3.48 19.58 -14.49
C LYS A 91 -4.00 18.16 -14.23
N TYR A 92 -3.11 17.22 -13.90
CA TYR A 92 -3.45 15.82 -13.61
C TYR A 92 -3.56 15.51 -12.11
N LYS A 93 -3.60 16.53 -11.26
CA LYS A 93 -3.63 16.39 -9.79
C LYS A 93 -4.71 15.42 -9.32
N ASP A 94 -5.94 15.58 -9.78
CA ASP A 94 -7.08 14.73 -9.39
C ASP A 94 -6.90 13.25 -9.79
N MET A 95 -6.28 13.00 -10.96
CA MET A 95 -5.92 11.65 -11.40
C MET A 95 -4.83 11.04 -10.51
N VAL A 96 -3.78 11.80 -10.22
CA VAL A 96 -2.67 11.37 -9.35
C VAL A 96 -3.18 11.04 -7.95
N ASP A 97 -4.04 11.88 -7.38
CA ASP A 97 -4.65 11.66 -6.08
C ASP A 97 -5.52 10.40 -6.06
N SER A 98 -6.31 10.19 -7.11
CA SER A 98 -7.13 8.97 -7.24
C SER A 98 -6.27 7.70 -7.29
N ILE A 99 -5.16 7.72 -8.01
CA ILE A 99 -4.21 6.60 -8.09
C ILE A 99 -3.57 6.36 -6.72
N ALA A 100 -3.06 7.41 -6.07
CA ALA A 100 -2.41 7.31 -4.76
C ALA A 100 -3.37 6.76 -3.69
N CYS A 101 -4.59 7.30 -3.62
CA CYS A 101 -5.61 6.82 -2.67
C CYS A 101 -5.97 5.36 -2.92
N THR A 102 -6.02 4.92 -4.18
CA THR A 102 -6.31 3.52 -4.51
C THR A 102 -5.17 2.61 -4.10
N CYS A 103 -3.92 2.99 -4.35
CA CYS A 103 -2.75 2.21 -3.93
C CYS A 103 -2.68 2.09 -2.39
N MET A 104 -2.97 3.17 -1.64
CA MET A 104 -3.09 3.12 -0.19
C MET A 104 -4.24 2.19 0.24
N MET A 105 -5.40 2.26 -0.43
CA MET A 105 -6.53 1.38 -0.15
C MET A 105 -6.20 -0.09 -0.38
N CYS A 106 -5.45 -0.42 -1.44
CA CYS A 106 -4.97 -1.79 -1.66
C CYS A 106 -4.15 -2.30 -0.48
N LEU A 107 -3.24 -1.47 0.05
CA LEU A 107 -2.44 -1.85 1.22
C LEU A 107 -3.34 -2.06 2.46
N VAL A 108 -4.27 -1.14 2.71
CA VAL A 108 -5.23 -1.27 3.83
C VAL A 108 -6.05 -2.56 3.70
N MET A 109 -6.48 -2.93 2.50
CA MET A 109 -7.17 -4.19 2.25
C MET A 109 -6.28 -5.41 2.60
N PHE A 110 -5.02 -5.43 2.14
CA PHE A 110 -4.08 -6.51 2.49
C PHE A 110 -3.85 -6.58 4.00
N MET A 111 -3.62 -5.45 4.66
CA MET A 111 -3.44 -5.39 6.12
C MET A 111 -4.67 -5.85 6.89
N THR A 112 -5.87 -5.68 6.33
CA THR A 112 -7.13 -6.11 6.96
C THR A 112 -7.41 -7.59 6.71
N ILE A 113 -7.13 -8.09 5.50
CA ILE A 113 -7.50 -9.47 5.09
C ILE A 113 -6.40 -10.45 5.50
N TYR A 114 -5.12 -10.11 5.22
CA TYR A 114 -3.99 -11.01 5.42
C TYR A 114 -2.72 -10.23 5.79
N PRO A 115 -2.62 -9.70 7.02
CA PRO A 115 -1.48 -8.91 7.45
C PRO A 115 -0.14 -9.66 7.36
N ASN A 116 -0.13 -10.97 7.56
CA ASN A 116 1.08 -11.79 7.46
C ASN A 116 1.72 -11.79 6.05
N LEU A 117 0.97 -11.38 5.01
CA LEU A 117 1.53 -11.15 3.67
C LEU A 117 2.39 -9.87 3.61
N ILE A 118 2.10 -8.91 4.47
CA ILE A 118 2.74 -7.60 4.48
C ILE A 118 3.93 -7.58 5.44
N TYR A 119 3.73 -7.99 6.68
CA TYR A 119 4.80 -8.23 7.64
C TYR A 119 4.49 -9.42 8.54
N THR A 120 5.51 -10.22 8.79
CA THR A 120 5.39 -11.45 9.55
C THR A 120 5.38 -11.17 11.06
N VAL A 121 5.00 -12.17 11.86
CA VAL A 121 5.13 -12.12 13.32
C VAL A 121 6.57 -11.81 13.75
N ASP A 122 7.56 -12.31 13.02
CA ASP A 122 8.97 -12.05 13.27
C ASP A 122 9.32 -10.56 13.13
N ASN A 123 8.74 -9.87 12.12
CA ASN A 123 8.91 -8.42 11.99
C ASN A 123 8.38 -7.67 13.22
N ILE A 124 7.25 -8.11 13.79
CA ILE A 124 6.64 -7.46 14.96
C ILE A 124 7.46 -7.73 16.21
N ARG A 125 7.87 -8.98 16.45
CA ARG A 125 8.66 -9.37 17.63
C ARG A 125 10.01 -8.67 17.67
N ASN A 126 10.65 -8.48 16.52
CA ASN A 126 11.95 -7.84 16.40
C ASN A 126 11.85 -6.34 16.06
N TYR A 127 10.69 -5.72 16.24
CA TYR A 127 10.45 -4.33 15.89
C TYR A 127 11.45 -3.33 16.50
N PHE A 128 11.84 -3.55 17.77
CA PHE A 128 12.79 -2.68 18.49
C PHE A 128 14.25 -3.14 18.42
N ASN A 129 14.53 -4.19 17.65
CA ASN A 129 15.89 -4.72 17.50
C ASN A 129 16.64 -4.01 16.39
N PHE A 130 16.87 -2.69 16.53
CA PHE A 130 17.50 -1.84 15.51
C PHE A 130 18.94 -2.22 15.21
N SER A 131 19.68 -2.70 16.21
CA SER A 131 21.11 -3.02 16.10
C SER A 131 21.36 -4.20 15.14
N ASP A 132 20.48 -5.20 15.19
CA ASP A 132 20.66 -6.43 14.44
C ASP A 132 20.00 -6.38 13.08
N ASN A 133 18.78 -5.84 13.01
CA ASN A 133 18.06 -5.78 11.74
C ASN A 133 17.05 -4.62 11.67
N PHE A 134 17.48 -3.50 11.11
CA PHE A 134 16.63 -2.33 10.85
C PHE A 134 15.43 -2.64 9.94
N ILE A 135 15.50 -3.71 9.12
CA ILE A 135 14.43 -4.06 8.17
C ILE A 135 13.11 -4.38 8.88
N HIS A 136 13.14 -5.00 10.05
CA HIS A 136 11.93 -5.29 10.85
C HIS A 136 11.21 -3.99 11.23
N PHE A 137 11.94 -3.04 11.79
CA PHE A 137 11.42 -1.71 12.13
C PHE A 137 10.87 -0.98 10.91
N HIS A 138 11.65 -0.94 9.82
CA HIS A 138 11.22 -0.30 8.57
C HIS A 138 9.90 -0.91 8.08
N THR A 139 9.83 -2.23 7.97
CA THR A 139 8.67 -2.92 7.41
C THR A 139 7.39 -2.59 8.18
N VAL A 140 7.40 -2.74 9.50
CA VAL A 140 6.22 -2.46 10.33
C VAL A 140 5.86 -0.97 10.30
N SER A 141 6.86 -0.08 10.48
CA SER A 141 6.63 1.36 10.52
C SER A 141 6.11 1.90 9.20
N PHE A 142 6.70 1.48 8.07
CA PHE A 142 6.30 1.90 6.73
C PHE A 142 4.82 1.62 6.48
N HIS A 143 4.39 0.39 6.71
CA HIS A 143 3.02 -0.03 6.43
C HIS A 143 2.00 0.62 7.36
N ASN A 144 2.32 0.76 8.66
CA ASN A 144 1.46 1.48 9.60
C ASN A 144 1.33 2.97 9.24
N LEU A 145 2.41 3.63 8.80
CA LEU A 145 2.35 5.02 8.34
C LEU A 145 1.52 5.19 7.06
N VAL A 146 1.49 4.21 6.17
CA VAL A 146 0.58 4.22 5.01
C VAL A 146 -0.88 4.13 5.46
N ILE A 147 -1.21 3.29 6.44
CA ILE A 147 -2.55 3.25 7.04
C ILE A 147 -2.90 4.63 7.60
N PHE A 148 -1.98 5.26 8.34
CA PHE A 148 -2.18 6.61 8.87
C PHE A 148 -2.44 7.63 7.75
N ALA A 149 -1.63 7.62 6.68
CA ALA A 149 -1.80 8.50 5.53
C ALA A 149 -3.18 8.32 4.87
N PHE A 150 -3.66 7.07 4.75
CA PHE A 150 -4.99 6.78 4.23
C PHE A 150 -6.10 7.34 5.14
N ILE A 151 -5.99 7.15 6.46
CA ILE A 151 -6.93 7.70 7.45
C ILE A 151 -6.94 9.24 7.39
N LEU A 152 -5.77 9.90 7.29
CA LEU A 152 -5.68 11.35 7.09
C LEU A 152 -6.38 11.80 5.81
N THR A 153 -6.21 11.06 4.71
CA THR A 153 -6.84 11.37 3.42
C THR A 153 -8.36 11.41 3.53
N ILE A 154 -8.96 10.45 4.21
CA ILE A 154 -10.40 10.39 4.44
C ILE A 154 -10.83 11.46 5.45
N GLY A 155 -10.20 11.48 6.63
CA GLY A 155 -10.62 12.31 7.76
C GLY A 155 -10.45 13.80 7.52
N LEU A 156 -9.42 14.22 6.81
CA LEU A 156 -9.18 15.62 6.43
C LEU A 156 -9.75 15.97 5.04
N ARG A 157 -10.40 15.05 4.36
CA ARG A 157 -10.99 15.26 3.02
C ARG A 157 -9.98 15.83 2.04
N LEU A 158 -8.80 15.19 1.95
CA LEU A 158 -7.71 15.67 1.11
C LEU A 158 -7.99 15.46 -0.38
N HIS A 159 -8.82 14.48 -0.72
CA HIS A 159 -9.24 14.17 -2.07
C HIS A 159 -10.69 13.69 -2.08
N THR A 160 -11.45 14.14 -3.09
CA THR A 160 -12.80 13.65 -3.36
C THR A 160 -12.78 12.96 -4.71
N PRO A 161 -12.92 11.63 -4.75
CA PRO A 161 -12.77 10.89 -6.01
C PRO A 161 -13.86 11.26 -7.01
N ASN A 162 -13.46 11.48 -8.26
CA ASN A 162 -14.36 11.81 -9.35
C ASN A 162 -14.87 10.52 -10.02
N LYS A 163 -15.81 9.83 -9.37
CA LYS A 163 -16.48 8.61 -9.83
C LYS A 163 -15.55 7.71 -10.70
N LYS A 164 -16.04 7.05 -11.73
CA LYS A 164 -15.27 6.09 -12.54
C LYS A 164 -14.27 6.71 -13.54
N ARG A 165 -14.07 8.02 -13.54
CA ARG A 165 -13.28 8.73 -14.55
C ARG A 165 -11.84 8.24 -14.69
N TYR A 166 -11.20 7.87 -13.57
CA TYR A 166 -9.77 7.54 -13.55
C TYR A 166 -9.46 6.04 -13.49
N ILE A 167 -10.46 5.18 -13.74
CA ILE A 167 -10.25 3.72 -13.73
C ILE A 167 -9.28 3.28 -14.83
N ILE A 168 -9.36 3.85 -16.04
CA ILE A 168 -8.47 3.49 -17.14
C ILE A 168 -7.03 3.94 -16.87
N PRO A 169 -6.74 5.21 -16.52
CA PRO A 169 -5.39 5.61 -16.08
C PRO A 169 -4.82 4.77 -14.95
N LEU A 170 -5.65 4.38 -13.98
CA LEU A 170 -5.25 3.51 -12.89
C LEU A 170 -4.84 2.11 -13.41
N ILE A 171 -5.66 1.49 -14.26
CA ILE A 171 -5.35 0.19 -14.86
C ILE A 171 -4.04 0.26 -15.64
N VAL A 172 -3.86 1.29 -16.48
CA VAL A 172 -2.63 1.47 -17.28
C VAL A 172 -1.41 1.62 -16.35
N PHE A 173 -1.52 2.42 -15.29
CA PHE A 173 -0.44 2.62 -14.32
C PHE A 173 -0.03 1.31 -13.65
N ILE A 174 -1.01 0.53 -13.14
CA ILE A 174 -0.76 -0.77 -12.50
C ILE A 174 -0.26 -1.79 -13.50
N ALA A 175 -0.78 -1.80 -14.73
CA ALA A 175 -0.34 -2.70 -15.78
C ALA A 175 1.15 -2.49 -16.12
N ILE A 176 1.58 -1.24 -16.26
CA ILE A 176 2.99 -0.91 -16.51
C ILE A 176 3.87 -1.37 -15.32
N PHE A 177 3.44 -1.06 -14.09
CA PHE A 177 4.17 -1.49 -12.90
C PHE A 177 4.28 -3.01 -12.80
N ALA A 178 3.17 -3.73 -12.98
CA ALA A 178 3.14 -5.18 -12.91
C ALA A 178 4.02 -5.82 -13.98
N LEU A 179 4.05 -5.26 -15.20
CA LEU A 179 4.93 -5.70 -16.27
C LEU A 179 6.41 -5.53 -15.88
N LEU A 180 6.78 -4.37 -15.33
CA LEU A 180 8.14 -4.13 -14.85
C LEU A 180 8.52 -5.08 -13.72
N ALA A 181 7.67 -5.20 -12.67
CA ALA A 181 7.91 -6.10 -11.55
C ALA A 181 8.04 -7.57 -11.99
N ALA A 182 7.18 -8.03 -12.90
CA ALA A 182 7.24 -9.36 -13.47
C ALA A 182 8.55 -9.59 -14.25
N SER A 183 8.91 -8.66 -15.14
CA SER A 183 10.14 -8.76 -15.94
C SER A 183 11.39 -8.83 -15.05
N PHE A 184 11.50 -7.90 -14.09
CA PHE A 184 12.64 -7.90 -13.16
C PHE A 184 12.63 -9.11 -12.23
N SER A 185 11.46 -9.63 -11.84
CA SER A 185 11.37 -10.87 -11.05
C SER A 185 11.99 -12.05 -11.77
N GLN A 186 11.74 -12.21 -13.07
CA GLN A 186 12.29 -13.32 -13.85
C GLN A 186 13.79 -13.12 -14.13
N ILE A 187 14.21 -11.90 -14.50
CA ILE A 187 15.61 -11.61 -14.82
C ILE A 187 16.53 -11.75 -13.59
N LEU A 188 16.11 -11.21 -12.45
CA LEU A 188 16.90 -11.20 -11.22
C LEU A 188 16.64 -12.42 -10.32
N GLN A 189 15.75 -13.32 -10.73
CA GLN A 189 15.30 -14.47 -9.92
C GLN A 189 14.92 -14.09 -8.49
N THR A 190 14.27 -12.93 -8.35
CA THR A 190 13.90 -12.33 -7.08
C THR A 190 12.39 -12.11 -7.04
N ASN A 191 11.75 -12.41 -5.91
CA ASN A 191 10.29 -12.38 -5.80
C ASN A 191 9.73 -10.96 -5.57
N PHE A 192 9.60 -10.15 -6.62
CA PHE A 192 8.91 -8.87 -6.55
C PHE A 192 7.40 -9.05 -6.77
N ALA A 193 6.60 -8.51 -5.87
CA ALA A 193 5.12 -8.55 -5.94
C ALA A 193 4.53 -9.95 -6.24
N ASN A 194 5.22 -11.01 -5.80
CA ASN A 194 4.90 -12.41 -6.02
C ASN A 194 5.02 -12.90 -7.48
N PHE A 195 5.68 -12.18 -8.38
CA PHE A 195 5.79 -12.59 -9.78
C PHE A 195 6.81 -13.71 -10.04
N TYR A 196 7.73 -14.00 -9.12
CA TYR A 196 8.66 -15.13 -9.25
C TYR A 196 8.10 -16.42 -8.62
N SER A 197 7.56 -16.31 -7.42
CA SER A 197 6.90 -17.37 -6.65
C SER A 197 5.77 -16.75 -5.81
N CYS A 198 4.88 -17.56 -5.22
CA CYS A 198 3.82 -17.04 -4.39
C CYS A 198 4.06 -17.30 -2.90
N ASN A 199 3.96 -16.28 -2.08
CA ASN A 199 4.05 -16.41 -0.62
C ASN A 199 2.78 -17.02 0.01
N ILE A 200 1.73 -17.28 -0.79
CA ILE A 200 0.49 -17.91 -0.35
C ILE A 200 0.54 -19.40 -0.73
N PRO A 201 0.70 -20.34 0.23
CA PRO A 201 1.00 -21.75 -0.06
C PRO A 201 0.02 -22.45 -1.01
N PRO A 202 -1.31 -22.28 -0.93
CA PRO A 202 -2.22 -22.89 -1.88
C PRO A 202 -1.98 -22.44 -3.34
N ILE A 203 -1.63 -21.16 -3.54
CA ILE A 203 -1.35 -20.60 -4.87
C ILE A 203 0.02 -21.08 -5.36
N GLU A 204 1.02 -21.15 -4.48
CA GLU A 204 2.34 -21.68 -4.83
C GLU A 204 2.26 -23.16 -5.20
N ASN A 205 1.53 -23.97 -4.46
CA ASN A 205 1.32 -25.39 -4.80
C ASN A 205 0.64 -25.54 -6.17
N LEU A 206 -0.36 -24.71 -6.48
CA LEU A 206 -0.99 -24.70 -7.80
C LEU A 206 0.01 -24.30 -8.89
N ARG A 207 0.86 -23.26 -8.66
CA ARG A 207 1.92 -22.87 -9.60
C ARG A 207 2.86 -24.01 -9.88
N LEU A 208 3.35 -24.69 -8.85
CA LEU A 208 4.27 -25.82 -8.99
C LEU A 208 3.62 -27.00 -9.75
N SER A 209 2.37 -27.33 -9.43
CA SER A 209 1.61 -28.37 -10.15
C SER A 209 1.44 -28.07 -11.64
N ILE A 210 1.22 -26.81 -12.00
CA ILE A 210 1.13 -26.38 -13.40
C ILE A 210 2.50 -26.53 -14.08
N ILE A 211 3.57 -26.08 -13.41
CA ILE A 211 4.95 -26.21 -13.92
C ILE A 211 5.30 -27.67 -14.18
N ASP A 212 4.95 -28.57 -13.26
CA ASP A 212 5.19 -30.01 -13.40
C ASP A 212 4.44 -30.61 -14.57
N SER A 213 3.25 -30.07 -14.89
CA SER A 213 2.37 -30.58 -15.96
C SER A 213 2.77 -30.12 -17.35
N VAL A 214 3.20 -28.84 -17.50
CA VAL A 214 3.44 -28.21 -18.82
C VAL A 214 4.88 -27.74 -19.03
N GLY A 215 5.75 -27.98 -18.06
CA GLY A 215 7.14 -27.52 -18.04
C GLY A 215 7.30 -26.09 -17.49
N TYR A 216 8.53 -25.80 -17.05
CA TYR A 216 8.84 -24.55 -16.31
C TYR A 216 8.44 -23.28 -17.09
N VAL A 217 8.85 -23.18 -18.36
CA VAL A 217 8.66 -21.93 -19.13
C VAL A 217 7.18 -21.62 -19.32
N LEU A 218 6.39 -22.57 -19.79
CA LEU A 218 4.96 -22.37 -20.04
C LEU A 218 4.19 -22.20 -18.73
N GLY A 219 4.51 -22.98 -17.70
CA GLY A 219 3.86 -22.89 -16.39
C GLY A 219 4.15 -21.53 -15.72
N GLN A 220 5.37 -21.04 -15.79
CA GLN A 220 5.75 -19.74 -15.23
C GLN A 220 5.11 -18.57 -15.99
N LEU A 221 5.07 -18.61 -17.33
CA LEU A 221 4.38 -17.60 -18.14
C LEU A 221 2.89 -17.56 -17.82
N PHE A 222 2.23 -18.70 -17.71
CA PHE A 222 0.83 -18.78 -17.33
C PHE A 222 0.58 -18.21 -15.93
N TYR A 223 1.42 -18.57 -14.95
CA TYR A 223 1.34 -18.04 -13.59
C TYR A 223 1.46 -16.49 -13.58
N VAL A 224 2.48 -15.95 -14.25
CA VAL A 224 2.71 -14.50 -14.34
C VAL A 224 1.51 -13.80 -14.98
N PHE A 225 0.93 -14.37 -16.04
CA PHE A 225 -0.25 -13.82 -16.71
C PHE A 225 -1.47 -13.79 -15.77
N VAL A 226 -1.75 -14.91 -15.07
CA VAL A 226 -2.86 -14.99 -14.13
C VAL A 226 -2.68 -13.99 -12.99
N LEU A 227 -1.48 -13.91 -12.42
CA LEU A 227 -1.18 -12.97 -11.34
C LEU A 227 -1.30 -11.52 -11.79
N TYR A 228 -0.85 -11.22 -13.02
CA TYR A 228 -1.02 -9.90 -13.64
C TYR A 228 -2.50 -9.50 -13.73
N CYS A 229 -3.36 -10.40 -14.20
CA CYS A 229 -4.81 -10.18 -14.26
C CYS A 229 -5.41 -9.98 -12.86
N LEU A 230 -4.97 -10.77 -11.87
CA LEU A 230 -5.44 -10.65 -10.49
C LEU A 230 -5.06 -9.30 -9.87
N HIS A 231 -3.86 -8.77 -10.13
CA HIS A 231 -3.48 -7.43 -9.67
C HIS A 231 -4.41 -6.35 -10.22
N ILE A 232 -4.76 -6.41 -11.50
CA ILE A 232 -5.69 -5.45 -12.12
C ILE A 232 -7.07 -5.54 -11.48
N VAL A 233 -7.62 -6.74 -11.33
CA VAL A 233 -8.95 -6.96 -10.72
C VAL A 233 -8.97 -6.48 -9.28
N PHE A 234 -7.91 -6.77 -8.50
CA PHE A 234 -7.79 -6.34 -7.11
C PHE A 234 -7.78 -4.81 -6.99
N VAL A 235 -7.03 -4.12 -7.85
CA VAL A 235 -6.94 -2.66 -7.85
C VAL A 235 -8.26 -2.01 -8.27
N ILE A 236 -9.00 -2.60 -9.22
CA ILE A 236 -10.35 -2.14 -9.59
C ILE A 236 -11.29 -2.28 -8.39
N GLY A 237 -11.21 -3.40 -7.67
CA GLY A 237 -11.97 -3.63 -6.43
C GLY A 237 -11.66 -2.59 -5.37
N ALA A 238 -10.38 -2.31 -5.12
CA ALA A 238 -9.91 -1.30 -4.17
C ALA A 238 -10.39 0.11 -4.55
N TYR A 239 -10.35 0.47 -5.83
CA TYR A 239 -10.87 1.76 -6.30
C TYR A 239 -12.38 1.90 -6.04
N ASN A 240 -13.16 0.88 -6.35
CA ASN A 240 -14.60 0.90 -6.09
C ASN A 240 -14.92 0.96 -4.58
N LEU A 241 -14.16 0.26 -3.75
CA LEU A 241 -14.29 0.31 -2.29
C LEU A 241 -13.93 1.69 -1.75
N TYR A 242 -12.86 2.32 -2.26
CA TYR A 242 -12.51 3.70 -1.91
C TYR A 242 -13.64 4.69 -2.26
N LEU A 243 -14.23 4.56 -3.46
CA LEU A 243 -15.40 5.36 -3.85
C LEU A 243 -16.59 5.17 -2.90
N LEU A 244 -16.86 3.93 -2.48
CA LEU A 244 -17.93 3.61 -1.54
C LEU A 244 -17.69 4.24 -0.16
N ILE A 245 -16.49 4.09 0.38
CA ILE A 245 -16.11 4.67 1.68
C ILE A 245 -16.28 6.18 1.66
N GLN A 246 -15.81 6.86 0.62
CA GLN A 246 -15.96 8.31 0.48
C GLN A 246 -17.45 8.74 0.39
N LYS A 247 -18.26 7.99 -0.34
CA LYS A 247 -19.70 8.25 -0.43
C LYS A 247 -20.38 8.12 0.93
N LEU A 248 -20.09 7.07 1.67
CA LEU A 248 -20.65 6.82 3.01
C LEU A 248 -20.21 7.90 4.00
N TYR A 249 -18.93 8.25 4.00
CA TYR A 249 -18.38 9.29 4.86
C TYR A 249 -19.01 10.65 4.59
N ASN A 250 -19.16 11.05 3.33
CA ASN A 250 -19.80 12.31 2.95
C ASN A 250 -21.27 12.33 3.34
N LYS A 251 -22.02 11.23 3.17
CA LYS A 251 -23.42 11.13 3.60
C LYS A 251 -23.55 11.32 5.12
N PHE A 252 -22.66 10.70 5.90
CA PHE A 252 -22.66 10.80 7.36
C PHE A 252 -22.40 12.22 7.85
N ILE A 253 -21.51 12.97 7.20
CA ILE A 253 -21.19 14.36 7.56
C ILE A 253 -22.35 15.29 7.20
N VAL A 254 -22.91 15.14 5.99
CA VAL A 254 -24.05 15.99 5.55
C VAL A 254 -25.25 15.79 6.46
N SER A 255 -25.56 14.56 6.87
CA SER A 255 -26.67 14.31 7.80
C SER A 255 -26.50 14.99 9.15
N LYS A 256 -25.26 15.09 9.67
CA LYS A 256 -24.97 15.82 10.93
C LYS A 256 -25.01 17.33 10.80
N SER A 257 -24.82 17.89 9.60
CA SER A 257 -24.92 19.36 9.38
C SER A 257 -26.36 19.86 9.25
N ILE A 258 -27.31 18.95 8.98
CA ILE A 258 -28.76 19.30 8.87
C ILE A 258 -29.45 19.26 10.23
N ILE A 259 -28.86 18.60 11.24
CA ILE A 259 -29.44 18.44 12.59
C ILE A 259 -28.97 19.56 13.55
N LYS A 260 -28.10 20.45 13.10
CA LYS A 260 -27.68 21.67 13.80
C LYS A 260 -28.34 22.90 13.18
#